data_87f26fcf53136218babca99ca6065f60
#
_entry.id   87f26fcf53136218babca99ca6065f60
#
_cell.length_a   1.000
_cell.length_b   1.000
_cell.length_c   1.000
_cell.angle_alpha   90.00
_cell.angle_beta   90.00
_cell.angle_gamma   90.00
#
_symmetry.space_group_name_H-M   'P 1'
#
loop_
_entity.id
_entity.type
_entity.pdbx_description
1 polymer ?
#
loop_
_entity_poly.entity_id
_entity_poly.type
_entity_poly.pdbx_seq_one_letter_code
_entity_poly.pdbx_strand_id
1 'polypeptide(L)'
;MRTRSLLAWIIGVTVLAAGCGSGAGSAALTSAVPKPEEPDITVAAIPAVDLAGLYIAQDRGLFARQGLHVTIVPVPSSQSVITEQLAGKVDISAGSYVAYLAAQAAGARFRILAEASILSPDTRALVVPGNSRINTVSQLAGHTIGVNGVNSIGPLLISALLSAHGISPATVRFVTVPGGFPGIPGQLQHGAWDAAFLAEPYITAAGQQYGQLVLADLDQGAVLNLPVDGYVATRSWAQVHPATAAAFTRAIEQGQAIANSDISAVQAIMARNDGLPPEVTGSMALPSSYPVGPVEQVGIQRVAAVMLRFGVLSQRDAAEVRGGTLVRSMISPG
;
A
#
# COMPACT_ATOMS: atom_id res chain seq x y z
N MET A 1 63.13 -10.22 71.99
CA MET A 1 63.56 -11.56 72.47
C MET A 1 63.20 -12.57 71.41
N ARG A 2 64.24 -13.26 70.96
CA ARG A 2 64.30 -14.60 70.36
C ARG A 2 63.43 -14.88 69.07
N THR A 3 64.03 -14.75 67.84
CA THR A 3 64.74 -15.83 67.11
C THR A 3 63.95 -17.13 66.92
N ARG A 4 63.66 -17.49 65.70
CA ARG A 4 64.39 -18.57 65.03
C ARG A 4 63.84 -18.81 63.58
N SER A 5 64.80 -18.81 62.68
CA SER A 5 64.83 -19.32 61.31
C SER A 5 64.53 -20.81 61.25
N LEU A 6 64.10 -21.29 60.03
CA LEU A 6 64.55 -22.52 59.36
C LEU A 6 63.87 -22.59 58.03
N LEU A 7 64.57 -22.50 57.11
CA LEU A 7 65.19 -23.09 55.89
C LEU A 7 64.49 -24.35 55.30
N ALA A 8 64.35 -24.27 53.97
CA ALA A 8 64.48 -25.33 52.95
C ALA A 8 63.18 -26.12 52.69
N TRP A 9 62.75 -26.41 51.46
CA TRP A 9 63.47 -27.08 50.40
C TRP A 9 62.75 -26.86 49.06
N ILE A 10 63.55 -26.71 48.02
CA ILE A 10 63.15 -26.65 46.60
C ILE A 10 62.80 -28.07 46.13
N ILE A 11 61.68 -28.26 45.52
CA ILE A 11 61.47 -29.33 44.53
C ILE A 11 60.77 -28.73 43.28
N GLY A 12 61.55 -28.62 42.19
CA GLY A 12 61.02 -28.26 40.91
C GLY A 12 60.23 -29.39 40.29
N VAL A 13 59.04 -29.09 39.84
CA VAL A 13 58.29 -29.92 38.92
C VAL A 13 57.98 -29.11 37.70
N THR A 14 58.72 -29.37 36.63
CA THR A 14 58.47 -28.82 35.30
C THR A 14 57.31 -29.59 34.68
N VAL A 15 56.12 -28.98 34.62
CA VAL A 15 54.97 -29.53 33.87
C VAL A 15 54.93 -28.78 32.57
N LEU A 16 55.35 -29.42 31.47
CA LEU A 16 55.05 -29.01 30.11
C LEU A 16 53.56 -29.19 29.89
N ALA A 17 52.75 -28.10 29.90
CA ALA A 17 51.40 -28.10 29.41
C ALA A 17 51.43 -27.62 27.96
N ALA A 18 51.39 -28.56 27.02
CA ALA A 18 51.05 -28.31 25.62
C ALA A 18 49.58 -27.88 25.54
N GLY A 19 49.33 -26.59 25.58
CA GLY A 19 48.01 -26.00 25.37
C GLY A 19 47.71 -25.92 23.87
N CYS A 20 47.02 -26.93 23.32
CA CYS A 20 46.30 -26.76 22.06
C CYS A 20 45.13 -25.82 22.30
N GLY A 21 45.34 -24.53 22.14
CA GLY A 21 44.28 -23.54 22.05
C GLY A 21 43.57 -23.62 20.72
N SER A 22 42.56 -24.49 20.64
CA SER A 22 41.59 -24.42 19.54
C SER A 22 40.72 -23.18 19.75
N GLY A 23 41.20 -22.06 19.27
CA GLY A 23 40.37 -20.86 19.07
C GLY A 23 39.33 -21.13 18.01
N ALA A 24 38.19 -21.69 18.45
CA ALA A 24 36.98 -21.65 17.61
C ALA A 24 36.53 -20.19 17.54
N GLY A 25 37.11 -19.48 16.60
CA GLY A 25 36.56 -18.20 16.18
C GLY A 25 35.14 -18.45 15.67
N SER A 26 34.14 -18.09 16.49
CA SER A 26 32.77 -17.90 15.99
C SER A 26 32.86 -16.80 14.93
N ALA A 27 33.09 -17.20 13.69
CA ALA A 27 32.81 -16.35 12.54
C ALA A 27 31.28 -16.14 12.57
N ALA A 28 30.86 -15.01 13.11
CA ALA A 28 29.53 -14.52 12.90
C ALA A 28 29.40 -14.44 11.37
N LEU A 29 28.63 -15.36 10.82
CA LEU A 29 28.19 -15.32 9.44
C LEU A 29 27.30 -14.10 9.31
N THR A 30 27.89 -12.95 9.10
CA THR A 30 27.19 -11.78 8.57
C THR A 30 26.80 -12.18 7.16
N SER A 31 25.56 -12.73 7.03
CA SER A 31 24.99 -12.97 5.73
C SER A 31 24.93 -11.63 5.02
N ALA A 32 25.86 -11.40 4.10
CA ALA A 32 25.84 -10.19 3.29
C ALA A 32 24.46 -10.12 2.61
N VAL A 33 23.79 -8.98 2.72
CA VAL A 33 22.51 -8.77 2.02
C VAL A 33 22.78 -8.94 0.53
N PRO A 34 22.06 -9.84 -0.16
CA PRO A 34 22.28 -10.07 -1.58
C PRO A 34 22.16 -8.76 -2.37
N LYS A 35 23.05 -8.57 -3.33
CA LYS A 35 22.98 -7.41 -4.23
C LYS A 35 21.74 -7.55 -5.13
N PRO A 36 20.97 -6.47 -5.37
CA PRO A 36 19.89 -6.49 -6.35
C PRO A 36 20.33 -6.98 -7.72
N GLU A 37 19.55 -7.86 -8.34
CA GLU A 37 19.77 -8.34 -9.71
C GLU A 37 19.52 -7.22 -10.73
N GLU A 38 18.50 -6.40 -10.44
CA GLU A 38 18.11 -5.24 -11.24
C GLU A 38 18.04 -4.01 -10.32
N PRO A 39 19.08 -3.16 -10.30
CA PRO A 39 19.13 -2.00 -9.42
C PRO A 39 18.28 -0.82 -9.90
N ASP A 40 18.07 -0.69 -11.22
CA ASP A 40 17.31 0.39 -11.83
C ASP A 40 15.87 -0.10 -12.10
N ILE A 41 14.92 0.30 -11.27
CA ILE A 41 13.51 -0.13 -11.36
C ILE A 41 12.55 1.02 -11.51
N THR A 42 11.46 0.75 -12.23
CA THR A 42 10.35 1.69 -12.43
C THR A 42 9.13 1.24 -11.65
N VAL A 43 8.53 2.16 -10.88
CA VAL A 43 7.34 1.92 -10.05
C VAL A 43 6.19 2.80 -10.53
N ALA A 44 5.11 2.20 -11.03
CA ALA A 44 3.88 2.93 -11.30
C ALA A 44 3.08 3.12 -10.01
N ALA A 45 2.63 4.34 -9.72
CA ALA A 45 1.91 4.66 -8.49
C ALA A 45 0.77 5.65 -8.73
N ILE A 46 -0.34 5.47 -7.99
CA ILE A 46 -1.45 6.43 -7.99
C ILE A 46 -1.10 7.54 -6.97
N PRO A 47 -1.24 8.84 -7.31
CA PRO A 47 -1.05 9.91 -6.33
C PRO A 47 -2.18 9.85 -5.29
N ALA A 48 -1.85 9.40 -4.08
CA ALA A 48 -2.75 9.34 -2.93
C ALA A 48 -1.93 9.15 -1.65
N VAL A 49 -2.48 9.58 -0.52
CA VAL A 49 -1.85 9.48 0.80
C VAL A 49 -1.50 8.05 1.19
N ASP A 50 -2.18 7.07 0.64
CA ASP A 50 -1.93 5.63 0.86
C ASP A 50 -0.51 5.19 0.53
N LEU A 51 0.11 5.86 -0.42
CA LEU A 51 1.44 5.55 -0.91
C LEU A 51 2.53 6.46 -0.31
N ALA A 52 2.23 7.17 0.77
CA ALA A 52 3.20 8.07 1.42
C ALA A 52 4.52 7.36 1.76
N GLY A 53 4.47 6.09 2.18
CA GLY A 53 5.67 5.29 2.47
C GLY A 53 6.62 5.15 1.28
N LEU A 54 6.09 5.02 0.05
CA LEU A 54 6.89 4.97 -1.18
C LEU A 54 7.64 6.28 -1.43
N TYR A 55 6.91 7.38 -1.35
CA TYR A 55 7.47 8.71 -1.59
C TYR A 55 8.46 9.13 -0.50
N ILE A 56 8.19 8.77 0.77
CA ILE A 56 9.12 8.95 1.89
C ILE A 56 10.37 8.09 1.66
N ALA A 57 10.25 6.84 1.23
CA ALA A 57 11.38 5.99 0.94
C ALA A 57 12.28 6.59 -0.16
N GLN A 58 11.69 7.19 -1.18
CA GLN A 58 12.42 7.90 -2.23
C GLN A 58 13.11 9.15 -1.67
N ASP A 59 12.38 10.02 -0.99
CA ASP A 59 12.88 11.30 -0.45
C ASP A 59 14.01 11.11 0.55
N ARG A 60 13.92 10.11 1.41
CA ARG A 60 14.92 9.78 2.43
C ARG A 60 16.08 8.92 1.92
N GLY A 61 16.12 8.60 0.62
CA GLY A 61 17.15 7.78 0.00
C GLY A 61 17.18 6.33 0.52
N LEU A 62 16.03 5.79 0.97
CA LEU A 62 15.95 4.44 1.53
C LEU A 62 16.19 3.39 0.45
N PHE A 63 15.72 3.62 -0.77
CA PHE A 63 16.00 2.77 -1.92
C PHE A 63 17.49 2.74 -2.25
N ALA A 64 18.15 3.89 -2.30
CA ALA A 64 19.59 3.98 -2.57
C ALA A 64 20.43 3.22 -1.51
N ARG A 65 20.01 3.26 -0.24
CA ARG A 65 20.64 2.46 0.84
C ARG A 65 20.48 0.96 0.65
N GLN A 66 19.48 0.52 -0.12
CA GLN A 66 19.29 -0.88 -0.50
C GLN A 66 19.95 -1.22 -1.86
N GLY A 67 20.66 -0.27 -2.48
CA GLY A 67 21.29 -0.43 -3.79
C GLY A 67 20.31 -0.33 -4.96
N LEU A 68 19.17 0.37 -4.79
CA LEU A 68 18.17 0.56 -5.83
C LEU A 68 18.10 2.02 -6.28
N HIS A 69 17.91 2.23 -7.58
CA HIS A 69 17.54 3.48 -8.19
C HIS A 69 16.11 3.37 -8.69
N VAL A 70 15.18 4.00 -7.98
CA VAL A 70 13.75 3.88 -8.23
C VAL A 70 13.25 5.11 -9.00
N THR A 71 12.59 4.88 -10.13
CA THR A 71 11.83 5.90 -10.85
C THR A 71 10.34 5.70 -10.58
N ILE A 72 9.69 6.68 -9.95
CA ILE A 72 8.24 6.63 -9.70
C ILE A 72 7.52 7.31 -10.86
N VAL A 73 6.57 6.60 -11.48
CA VAL A 73 5.73 7.09 -12.58
C VAL A 73 4.30 7.23 -12.07
N PRO A 74 3.77 8.46 -11.98
CA PRO A 74 2.39 8.66 -11.57
C PRO A 74 1.42 8.20 -12.66
N VAL A 75 0.37 7.48 -12.26
CA VAL A 75 -0.69 6.98 -13.14
C VAL A 75 -2.07 7.25 -12.54
N PRO A 76 -3.12 7.40 -13.38
CA PRO A 76 -4.43 7.89 -12.91
C PRO A 76 -5.25 6.87 -12.14
N SER A 77 -5.00 5.57 -12.30
CA SER A 77 -5.86 4.51 -11.74
C SER A 77 -5.14 3.18 -11.52
N SER A 78 -5.71 2.31 -10.67
CA SER A 78 -5.22 0.94 -10.49
C SER A 78 -5.29 0.11 -11.78
N GLN A 79 -6.22 0.40 -12.69
CA GLN A 79 -6.26 -0.24 -14.00
C GLN A 79 -5.04 0.15 -14.85
N SER A 80 -4.63 1.42 -14.78
CA SER A 80 -3.46 1.92 -15.50
C SER A 80 -2.17 1.29 -14.97
N VAL A 81 -1.98 1.17 -13.63
CA VAL A 81 -0.78 0.52 -13.07
C VAL A 81 -0.65 -0.93 -13.55
N ILE A 82 -1.76 -1.68 -13.59
CA ILE A 82 -1.77 -3.08 -14.06
C ILE A 82 -1.46 -3.15 -15.56
N THR A 83 -2.06 -2.28 -16.35
CA THR A 83 -1.85 -2.23 -17.80
C THR A 83 -0.37 -1.96 -18.15
N GLU A 84 0.23 -0.96 -17.51
CA GLU A 84 1.64 -0.62 -17.71
C GLU A 84 2.56 -1.76 -17.26
N GLN A 85 2.25 -2.42 -16.14
CA GLN A 85 3.04 -3.53 -15.61
C GLN A 85 2.96 -4.77 -16.51
N LEU A 86 1.76 -5.17 -16.94
CA LEU A 86 1.59 -6.33 -17.82
C LEU A 86 2.17 -6.09 -19.22
N ALA A 87 2.30 -4.82 -19.64
CA ALA A 87 3.00 -4.43 -20.85
C ALA A 87 4.53 -4.39 -20.70
N GLY A 88 5.07 -4.66 -19.50
CA GLY A 88 6.51 -4.63 -19.22
C GLY A 88 7.11 -3.23 -19.21
N LYS A 89 6.31 -2.17 -19.05
CA LYS A 89 6.79 -0.78 -18.99
C LYS A 89 7.20 -0.36 -17.59
N VAL A 90 6.74 -1.07 -16.56
CA VAL A 90 7.08 -0.86 -15.17
C VAL A 90 7.29 -2.22 -14.48
N ASP A 91 8.20 -2.26 -13.52
CA ASP A 91 8.62 -3.47 -12.83
C ASP A 91 7.71 -3.77 -11.64
N ILE A 92 7.40 -2.72 -10.89
CA ILE A 92 6.53 -2.78 -9.71
C ILE A 92 5.38 -1.79 -9.91
N SER A 93 4.23 -2.13 -9.40
CA SER A 93 3.07 -1.26 -9.43
C SER A 93 2.47 -1.12 -8.03
N ALA A 94 1.93 0.07 -7.72
CA ALA A 94 1.29 0.38 -6.45
C ALA A 94 -0.16 0.80 -6.70
N GLY A 95 -1.12 0.03 -6.17
CA GLY A 95 -2.54 0.26 -6.40
C GLY A 95 -3.44 -0.69 -5.62
N SER A 96 -4.73 -0.61 -5.93
CA SER A 96 -5.79 -1.28 -5.18
C SER A 96 -5.79 -2.79 -5.31
N TYR A 97 -5.91 -3.50 -4.19
CA TYR A 97 -6.12 -4.94 -4.15
C TYR A 97 -7.35 -5.39 -4.95
N VAL A 98 -8.38 -4.56 -5.06
CA VAL A 98 -9.57 -4.85 -5.87
C VAL A 98 -9.19 -5.09 -7.33
N ALA A 99 -8.36 -4.21 -7.90
CA ALA A 99 -7.92 -4.35 -9.27
C ALA A 99 -6.97 -5.54 -9.48
N TYR A 100 -6.03 -5.76 -8.55
CA TYR A 100 -5.10 -6.91 -8.63
C TYR A 100 -5.82 -8.24 -8.51
N LEU A 101 -6.75 -8.38 -7.57
CA LEU A 101 -7.52 -9.61 -7.38
C LEU A 101 -8.42 -9.90 -8.59
N ALA A 102 -9.04 -8.87 -9.18
CA ALA A 102 -9.81 -9.02 -10.41
C ALA A 102 -8.94 -9.47 -11.60
N ALA A 103 -7.76 -8.86 -11.75
CA ALA A 103 -6.82 -9.26 -12.81
C ALA A 103 -6.22 -10.66 -12.56
N GLN A 104 -5.96 -11.03 -11.28
CA GLN A 104 -5.51 -12.38 -10.90
C GLN A 104 -6.57 -13.43 -11.23
N ALA A 105 -7.85 -13.18 -10.95
CA ALA A 105 -8.96 -14.03 -11.32
C ALA A 105 -9.11 -14.15 -12.84
N ALA A 106 -8.82 -13.08 -13.58
CA ALA A 106 -8.80 -13.07 -15.04
C ALA A 106 -7.56 -13.75 -15.67
N GLY A 107 -6.64 -14.29 -14.85
CA GLY A 107 -5.50 -15.07 -15.33
C GLY A 107 -4.12 -14.39 -15.22
N ALA A 108 -4.04 -13.11 -14.82
CA ALA A 108 -2.76 -12.50 -14.48
C ALA A 108 -2.09 -13.24 -13.31
N ARG A 109 -0.78 -13.11 -13.20
CA ARG A 109 -0.02 -13.75 -12.11
C ARG A 109 0.86 -12.72 -11.42
N PHE A 110 0.46 -12.38 -10.21
CA PHE A 110 1.12 -11.36 -9.40
C PHE A 110 1.78 -11.93 -8.15
N ARG A 111 2.71 -11.14 -7.59
CA ARG A 111 3.28 -11.29 -6.27
C ARG A 111 3.14 -9.97 -5.52
N ILE A 112 2.51 -10.01 -4.35
CA ILE A 112 2.47 -8.87 -3.42
C ILE A 112 3.82 -8.82 -2.70
N LEU A 113 4.49 -7.67 -2.77
CA LEU A 113 5.78 -7.43 -2.14
C LEU A 113 5.61 -6.80 -0.75
N ALA A 114 4.69 -5.85 -0.63
CA ALA A 114 4.33 -5.21 0.63
C ALA A 114 2.90 -4.67 0.56
N GLU A 115 2.26 -4.52 1.71
CA GLU A 115 1.00 -3.79 1.83
C GLU A 115 1.28 -2.28 1.86
N ALA A 116 0.33 -1.43 1.47
CA ALA A 116 0.55 0.01 1.46
C ALA A 116 -0.28 0.74 2.52
N SER A 117 -1.60 0.49 2.57
CA SER A 117 -2.49 1.19 3.51
C SER A 117 -3.71 0.35 3.88
N ILE A 118 -4.32 0.74 5.00
CA ILE A 118 -5.61 0.23 5.47
C ILE A 118 -6.63 1.36 5.38
N LEU A 119 -7.84 1.04 4.90
CA LEU A 119 -8.98 1.96 4.89
C LEU A 119 -9.20 2.52 6.30
N SER A 120 -9.36 3.82 6.39
CA SER A 120 -9.47 4.53 7.66
C SER A 120 -10.49 5.65 7.53
N PRO A 121 -11.12 6.07 8.64
CA PRO A 121 -12.10 7.16 8.61
C PRO A 121 -11.57 8.39 7.88
N ASP A 122 -12.43 9.01 7.09
CA ASP A 122 -12.20 10.24 6.34
C ASP A 122 -11.11 10.17 5.25
N THR A 123 -10.47 9.00 5.03
CA THR A 123 -9.44 8.85 3.98
C THR A 123 -10.02 8.53 2.60
N ARG A 124 -11.28 8.10 2.55
CA ARG A 124 -12.06 7.81 1.34
C ARG A 124 -13.47 8.30 1.50
N ALA A 125 -13.93 9.14 0.58
CA ALA A 125 -15.24 9.73 0.68
C ALA A 125 -15.99 9.76 -0.65
N LEU A 126 -17.31 9.78 -0.54
CA LEU A 126 -18.20 10.22 -1.58
C LEU A 126 -18.49 11.71 -1.36
N VAL A 127 -18.19 12.52 -2.37
CA VAL A 127 -18.35 13.98 -2.30
C VAL A 127 -19.37 14.48 -3.32
N VAL A 128 -19.99 15.61 -3.02
CA VAL A 128 -20.97 16.27 -3.88
C VAL A 128 -20.62 17.77 -4.02
N PRO A 129 -21.07 18.46 -5.08
CA PRO A 129 -20.94 19.92 -5.15
C PRO A 129 -21.59 20.62 -3.95
N GLY A 130 -21.03 21.75 -3.48
CA GLY A 130 -21.56 22.47 -2.32
C GLY A 130 -22.99 22.97 -2.50
N ASN A 131 -23.46 23.13 -3.72
CA ASN A 131 -24.84 23.49 -4.07
C ASN A 131 -25.72 22.30 -4.49
N SER A 132 -25.25 21.07 -4.26
CA SER A 132 -25.98 19.86 -4.64
C SER A 132 -27.30 19.73 -3.88
N ARG A 133 -28.30 19.17 -4.56
CA ARG A 133 -29.56 18.74 -3.92
C ARG A 133 -29.46 17.35 -3.30
N ILE A 134 -28.40 16.63 -3.61
CA ILE A 134 -28.08 15.33 -3.01
C ILE A 134 -27.43 15.59 -1.67
N ASN A 135 -28.13 15.32 -0.57
CA ASN A 135 -27.67 15.54 0.81
C ASN A 135 -27.78 14.29 1.68
N THR A 136 -28.24 13.18 1.10
CA THR A 136 -28.29 11.85 1.72
C THR A 136 -27.89 10.77 0.72
N VAL A 137 -27.37 9.66 1.22
CA VAL A 137 -27.01 8.50 0.40
C VAL A 137 -28.23 7.96 -0.37
N SER A 138 -29.43 8.03 0.22
CA SER A 138 -30.67 7.54 -0.40
C SER A 138 -31.07 8.27 -1.68
N GLN A 139 -30.57 9.47 -1.88
CA GLN A 139 -30.83 10.26 -3.10
C GLN A 139 -29.91 9.93 -4.27
N LEU A 140 -28.93 9.03 -4.09
CA LEU A 140 -27.98 8.69 -5.15
C LEU A 140 -28.57 7.81 -6.27
N ALA A 141 -29.71 7.16 -6.03
CA ALA A 141 -30.34 6.32 -7.03
C ALA A 141 -30.66 7.12 -8.31
N GLY A 142 -30.24 6.60 -9.47
CA GLY A 142 -30.42 7.24 -10.79
C GLY A 142 -29.28 8.22 -11.16
N HIS A 143 -28.35 8.49 -10.26
CA HIS A 143 -27.30 9.47 -10.46
C HIS A 143 -25.99 8.88 -11.02
N THR A 144 -25.14 9.75 -11.53
CA THR A 144 -23.82 9.42 -12.04
C THR A 144 -22.73 9.79 -11.04
N ILE A 145 -21.81 8.86 -10.80
CA ILE A 145 -20.71 9.02 -9.85
C ILE A 145 -19.37 8.93 -10.59
N GLY A 146 -18.59 10.00 -10.53
CA GLY A 146 -17.22 10.01 -11.03
C GLY A 146 -16.28 9.22 -10.13
N VAL A 147 -15.46 8.34 -10.71
CA VAL A 147 -14.46 7.52 -10.01
C VAL A 147 -13.13 7.55 -10.74
N ASN A 148 -12.03 7.32 -10.03
CA ASN A 148 -10.70 7.21 -10.66
C ASN A 148 -10.52 5.95 -11.51
N GLY A 149 -11.43 4.97 -11.37
CA GLY A 149 -11.46 3.74 -12.16
C GLY A 149 -12.66 2.88 -11.79
N VAL A 150 -13.39 2.39 -12.78
CA VAL A 150 -14.60 1.54 -12.55
C VAL A 150 -14.24 0.15 -12.01
N ASN A 151 -13.00 -0.31 -12.23
CA ASN A 151 -12.48 -1.59 -11.73
C ASN A 151 -11.50 -1.36 -10.55
N SER A 152 -11.79 -0.41 -9.68
CA SER A 152 -10.98 -0.09 -8.51
C SER A 152 -11.79 -0.12 -7.23
N ILE A 153 -11.19 0.30 -6.11
CA ILE A 153 -11.84 0.21 -4.80
C ILE A 153 -13.07 1.13 -4.68
N GLY A 154 -13.11 2.29 -5.35
CA GLY A 154 -14.20 3.26 -5.21
C GLY A 154 -15.58 2.66 -5.47
N PRO A 155 -15.86 2.04 -6.63
CA PRO A 155 -17.13 1.37 -6.89
C PRO A 155 -17.48 0.29 -5.88
N LEU A 156 -16.50 -0.47 -5.36
CA LEU A 156 -16.72 -1.47 -4.32
C LEU A 156 -17.22 -0.85 -3.02
N LEU A 157 -16.53 0.21 -2.54
CA LEU A 157 -16.89 0.91 -1.31
C LEU A 157 -18.27 1.56 -1.43
N ILE A 158 -18.55 2.22 -2.56
CA ILE A 158 -19.86 2.85 -2.81
C ILE A 158 -20.96 1.80 -2.91
N SER A 159 -20.70 0.65 -3.55
CA SER A 159 -21.67 -0.45 -3.60
C SER A 159 -22.00 -1.00 -2.21
N ALA A 160 -20.99 -1.09 -1.33
CA ALA A 160 -21.18 -1.48 0.06
C ALA A 160 -22.04 -0.45 0.82
N LEU A 161 -21.73 0.84 0.65
CA LEU A 161 -22.51 1.95 1.24
C LEU A 161 -23.97 1.93 0.79
N LEU A 162 -24.22 1.88 -0.53
CA LEU A 162 -25.57 1.85 -1.09
C LEU A 162 -26.36 0.66 -0.55
N SER A 163 -25.75 -0.53 -0.53
CA SER A 163 -26.38 -1.74 -0.02
C SER A 163 -26.71 -1.65 1.47
N ALA A 164 -25.87 -1.00 2.28
CA ALA A 164 -26.14 -0.76 3.69
C ALA A 164 -27.34 0.17 3.91
N HIS A 165 -27.65 1.04 2.95
CA HIS A 165 -28.82 1.92 2.93
C HIS A 165 -30.02 1.31 2.18
N GLY A 166 -30.00 0.01 1.82
CA GLY A 166 -31.08 -0.66 1.12
C GLY A 166 -31.21 -0.26 -0.36
N ILE A 167 -30.18 0.35 -0.95
CA ILE A 167 -30.17 0.81 -2.33
C ILE A 167 -29.40 -0.20 -3.17
N SER A 168 -29.97 -0.61 -4.30
CA SER A 168 -29.25 -1.45 -5.26
C SER A 168 -28.10 -0.68 -5.90
N PRO A 169 -26.85 -1.17 -5.86
CA PRO A 169 -25.72 -0.53 -6.58
C PRO A 169 -25.94 -0.37 -8.09
N ALA A 170 -26.81 -1.19 -8.69
CA ALA A 170 -27.16 -1.09 -10.10
C ALA A 170 -27.97 0.17 -10.47
N THR A 171 -28.46 0.92 -9.47
CA THR A 171 -29.20 2.18 -9.71
C THR A 171 -28.30 3.38 -9.96
N VAL A 172 -26.99 3.27 -9.69
CA VAL A 172 -26.02 4.35 -9.98
C VAL A 172 -25.15 3.97 -11.17
N ARG A 173 -24.64 5.00 -11.85
CA ARG A 173 -23.72 4.83 -12.97
C ARG A 173 -22.34 5.33 -12.58
N PHE A 174 -21.35 4.45 -12.58
CA PHE A 174 -19.94 4.84 -12.39
C PHE A 174 -19.31 5.26 -13.72
N VAL A 175 -18.55 6.34 -13.70
CA VAL A 175 -17.81 6.87 -14.85
C VAL A 175 -16.35 7.08 -14.45
N THR A 176 -15.43 6.51 -15.22
CA THR A 176 -14.00 6.76 -15.02
C THR A 176 -13.64 8.18 -15.42
N VAL A 177 -12.97 8.88 -14.52
CA VAL A 177 -12.51 10.26 -14.72
C VAL A 177 -11.13 10.24 -15.36
N PRO A 178 -10.95 10.83 -16.53
CA PRO A 178 -9.63 11.01 -17.14
C PRO A 178 -8.72 11.82 -16.19
N GLY A 179 -7.46 11.37 -16.03
CA GLY A 179 -6.49 12.03 -15.15
C GLY A 179 -6.58 11.63 -13.67
N GLY A 180 -7.56 10.81 -13.28
CA GLY A 180 -7.69 10.28 -11.91
C GLY A 180 -8.03 11.35 -10.86
N PHE A 181 -7.62 11.12 -9.62
CA PHE A 181 -7.98 11.97 -8.48
C PHE A 181 -7.72 13.47 -8.65
N PRO A 182 -6.56 13.92 -9.19
CA PRO A 182 -6.31 15.36 -9.35
C PRO A 182 -7.36 16.10 -10.18
N GLY A 183 -7.95 15.43 -11.17
CA GLY A 183 -8.94 16.03 -12.08
C GLY A 183 -10.37 16.02 -11.56
N ILE A 184 -10.69 15.20 -10.56
CA ILE A 184 -12.06 14.97 -10.11
C ILE A 184 -12.71 16.22 -9.51
N PRO A 185 -12.08 16.95 -8.55
CA PRO A 185 -12.75 18.08 -7.91
C PRO A 185 -13.18 19.17 -8.90
N GLY A 186 -12.30 19.55 -9.81
CA GLY A 186 -12.61 20.57 -10.83
C GLY A 186 -13.74 20.15 -11.78
N GLN A 187 -13.73 18.91 -12.25
CA GLN A 187 -14.77 18.40 -13.15
C GLN A 187 -16.12 18.23 -12.44
N LEU A 188 -16.11 17.80 -11.16
CA LEU A 188 -17.32 17.76 -10.33
C LEU A 188 -17.92 19.15 -10.15
N GLN A 189 -17.11 20.18 -9.92
CA GLN A 189 -17.56 21.57 -9.81
C GLN A 189 -18.24 22.08 -11.07
N HIS A 190 -17.81 21.60 -12.23
CA HIS A 190 -18.41 21.93 -13.53
C HIS A 190 -19.63 21.06 -13.89
N GLY A 191 -20.12 20.22 -12.97
CA GLY A 191 -21.32 19.41 -13.15
C GLY A 191 -21.14 18.23 -14.09
N ALA A 192 -19.92 17.70 -14.24
CA ALA A 192 -19.68 16.51 -15.08
C ALA A 192 -20.38 15.26 -14.51
N TRP A 193 -20.56 15.23 -13.19
CA TRP A 193 -21.24 14.16 -12.45
C TRP A 193 -22.01 14.74 -11.26
N ASP A 194 -22.91 13.92 -10.68
CA ASP A 194 -23.73 14.34 -9.54
C ASP A 194 -22.98 14.17 -8.21
N ALA A 195 -22.09 13.19 -8.15
CA ALA A 195 -21.21 12.91 -7.02
C ALA A 195 -19.88 12.35 -7.52
N ALA A 196 -18.86 12.28 -6.66
CA ALA A 196 -17.57 11.69 -7.00
C ALA A 196 -16.93 10.95 -5.82
N PHE A 197 -16.16 9.92 -6.15
CA PHE A 197 -15.27 9.21 -5.24
C PHE A 197 -13.94 9.93 -5.14
N LEU A 198 -13.51 10.23 -3.94
CA LEU A 198 -12.20 10.81 -3.68
C LEU A 198 -11.44 10.06 -2.60
N ALA A 199 -10.13 10.18 -2.67
CA ALA A 199 -9.16 9.83 -1.64
C ALA A 199 -8.44 11.08 -1.16
N GLU A 200 -7.86 11.04 0.05
CA GLU A 200 -6.97 12.10 0.48
C GLU A 200 -5.66 12.12 -0.35
N PRO A 201 -5.12 13.29 -0.63
CA PRO A 201 -5.47 14.64 -0.11
C PRO A 201 -6.59 15.34 -0.89
N TYR A 202 -7.20 14.71 -1.87
CA TYR A 202 -8.18 15.36 -2.79
C TYR A 202 -9.55 15.59 -2.17
N ILE A 203 -9.92 14.90 -1.07
CA ILE A 203 -11.12 15.19 -0.28
C ILE A 203 -10.98 16.59 0.35
N THR A 204 -9.87 16.81 1.05
CA THR A 204 -9.55 18.11 1.67
C THR A 204 -9.42 19.20 0.63
N ALA A 205 -8.75 18.95 -0.50
CA ALA A 205 -8.65 19.91 -1.61
C ALA A 205 -10.03 20.26 -2.19
N ALA A 206 -10.91 19.28 -2.36
CA ALA A 206 -12.27 19.48 -2.86
C ALA A 206 -13.09 20.40 -1.94
N GLY A 207 -12.99 20.19 -0.64
CA GLY A 207 -13.65 21.07 0.35
C GLY A 207 -13.09 22.49 0.34
N GLN A 208 -11.77 22.64 0.44
CA GLN A 208 -11.14 23.94 0.59
C GLN A 208 -11.12 24.80 -0.69
N GLN A 209 -10.88 24.16 -1.85
CA GLN A 209 -10.72 24.89 -3.11
C GLN A 209 -12.05 25.07 -3.87
N TYR A 210 -13.00 24.15 -3.70
CA TYR A 210 -14.25 24.11 -4.48
C TYR A 210 -15.51 24.16 -3.63
N GLY A 211 -15.40 24.16 -2.28
CA GLY A 211 -16.55 24.15 -1.39
C GLY A 211 -17.41 22.89 -1.51
N GLN A 212 -16.81 21.77 -1.98
CA GLN A 212 -17.51 20.50 -2.08
C GLN A 212 -17.72 19.88 -0.70
N LEU A 213 -18.78 19.08 -0.57
CA LEU A 213 -19.19 18.51 0.70
C LEU A 213 -19.01 16.99 0.70
N VAL A 214 -18.53 16.45 1.80
CA VAL A 214 -18.53 15.01 2.04
C VAL A 214 -19.98 14.57 2.30
N LEU A 215 -20.50 13.73 1.40
CA LEU A 215 -21.81 13.11 1.56
C LEU A 215 -21.74 11.89 2.47
N ALA A 216 -20.67 11.10 2.38
CA ALA A 216 -20.44 9.95 3.23
C ALA A 216 -18.95 9.59 3.28
N ASP A 217 -18.48 9.22 4.49
CA ASP A 217 -17.26 8.45 4.66
C ASP A 217 -17.48 7.00 4.19
N LEU A 218 -16.46 6.40 3.61
CA LEU A 218 -16.55 5.08 3.00
C LEU A 218 -15.89 3.97 3.84
N ASP A 219 -15.26 4.29 4.98
CA ASP A 219 -14.75 3.30 5.94
C ASP A 219 -15.83 2.86 6.91
N GLN A 220 -16.80 2.06 6.45
CA GLN A 220 -17.89 1.64 7.27
C GLN A 220 -18.47 0.27 6.90
N GLY A 221 -19.18 -0.35 7.84
CA GLY A 221 -19.93 -1.58 7.61
C GLY A 221 -19.04 -2.75 7.15
N ALA A 222 -19.37 -3.35 6.01
CA ALA A 222 -18.67 -4.53 5.49
C ALA A 222 -17.22 -4.25 5.07
N VAL A 223 -16.87 -3.00 4.83
CA VAL A 223 -15.56 -2.57 4.34
C VAL A 223 -14.69 -1.89 5.41
N LEU A 224 -15.18 -1.82 6.65
CA LEU A 224 -14.45 -1.21 7.77
C LEU A 224 -13.02 -1.77 7.90
N ASN A 225 -12.01 -0.90 7.94
CA ASN A 225 -10.58 -1.26 8.04
C ASN A 225 -10.13 -2.28 6.97
N LEU A 226 -10.61 -2.16 5.73
CA LEU A 226 -10.22 -3.06 4.65
C LEU A 226 -8.82 -2.69 4.13
N PRO A 227 -7.91 -3.66 3.87
CA PRO A 227 -6.68 -3.35 3.11
C PRO A 227 -7.02 -2.72 1.76
N VAL A 228 -6.37 -1.60 1.44
CA VAL A 228 -6.70 -0.79 0.25
C VAL A 228 -5.74 -1.10 -0.88
N ASP A 229 -4.48 -0.76 -0.69
CA ASP A 229 -3.45 -0.76 -1.72
C ASP A 229 -2.25 -1.62 -1.31
N GLY A 230 -1.50 -2.09 -2.30
CA GLY A 230 -0.27 -2.84 -2.11
C GLY A 230 0.74 -2.59 -3.22
N TYR A 231 1.98 -2.93 -2.95
CA TYR A 231 3.09 -2.94 -3.91
C TYR A 231 3.20 -4.33 -4.52
N VAL A 232 3.08 -4.41 -5.83
CA VAL A 232 2.88 -5.67 -6.54
C VAL A 232 3.82 -5.76 -7.73
N ALA A 233 4.47 -6.92 -7.89
CA ALA A 233 5.22 -7.27 -9.11
C ALA A 233 4.48 -8.38 -9.86
N THR A 234 4.82 -8.60 -11.14
CA THR A 234 4.44 -9.87 -11.78
C THR A 234 5.20 -11.01 -11.11
N ARG A 235 4.57 -12.19 -11.05
CA ARG A 235 5.23 -13.37 -10.46
C ARG A 235 6.54 -13.70 -11.15
N SER A 236 6.57 -13.63 -12.49
CA SER A 236 7.78 -13.89 -13.28
C SER A 236 8.91 -12.94 -12.94
N TRP A 237 8.63 -11.64 -12.84
CA TRP A 237 9.63 -10.66 -12.47
C TRP A 237 10.18 -10.92 -11.06
N ALA A 238 9.30 -11.16 -10.09
CA ALA A 238 9.71 -11.41 -8.70
C ALA A 238 10.50 -12.72 -8.52
N GLN A 239 10.31 -13.71 -9.39
CA GLN A 239 11.08 -14.95 -9.41
C GLN A 239 12.49 -14.76 -9.98
N VAL A 240 12.65 -13.89 -10.97
CA VAL A 240 13.94 -13.59 -11.62
C VAL A 240 14.76 -12.58 -10.80
N HIS A 241 14.08 -11.67 -10.06
CA HIS A 241 14.73 -10.60 -9.29
C HIS A 241 14.40 -10.67 -7.77
N PRO A 242 14.66 -11.81 -7.09
CA PRO A 242 14.28 -11.99 -5.68
C PRO A 242 15.03 -11.05 -4.73
N ALA A 243 16.33 -10.73 -4.99
CA ALA A 243 17.06 -9.82 -4.14
C ALA A 243 16.63 -8.35 -4.35
N THR A 244 16.30 -7.98 -5.59
CA THR A 244 15.70 -6.67 -5.92
C THR A 244 14.35 -6.50 -5.22
N ALA A 245 13.45 -7.49 -5.31
CA ALA A 245 12.16 -7.47 -4.65
C ALA A 245 12.31 -7.34 -3.11
N ALA A 246 13.23 -8.10 -2.51
CA ALA A 246 13.51 -8.01 -1.08
C ALA A 246 14.11 -6.65 -0.67
N ALA A 247 14.99 -6.07 -1.49
CA ALA A 247 15.56 -4.75 -1.27
C ALA A 247 14.48 -3.66 -1.33
N PHE A 248 13.58 -3.74 -2.32
CA PHE A 248 12.43 -2.85 -2.44
C PHE A 248 11.53 -2.95 -1.19
N THR A 249 11.14 -4.16 -0.78
CA THR A 249 10.29 -4.38 0.39
C THR A 249 10.90 -3.76 1.65
N ARG A 250 12.21 -3.98 1.92
CA ARG A 250 12.89 -3.37 3.07
C ARG A 250 12.88 -1.84 3.04
N ALA A 251 13.04 -1.23 1.88
CA ALA A 251 12.98 0.23 1.75
C ALA A 251 11.56 0.76 1.99
N ILE A 252 10.54 0.08 1.47
CA ILE A 252 9.12 0.40 1.71
C ILE A 252 8.79 0.29 3.19
N GLU A 253 9.15 -0.80 3.86
CA GLU A 253 8.91 -0.98 5.31
C GLU A 253 9.51 0.15 6.15
N GLN A 254 10.72 0.61 5.80
CA GLN A 254 11.33 1.76 6.46
C GLN A 254 10.56 3.06 6.19
N GLY A 255 10.13 3.29 4.94
CA GLY A 255 9.32 4.45 4.56
C GLY A 255 7.97 4.46 5.29
N GLN A 256 7.32 3.31 5.39
CA GLN A 256 6.06 3.13 6.13
C GLN A 256 6.23 3.30 7.64
N ALA A 257 7.33 2.83 8.21
CA ALA A 257 7.65 3.06 9.62
C ALA A 257 7.80 4.56 9.93
N ILE A 258 8.40 5.33 9.01
CA ILE A 258 8.45 6.80 9.12
C ILE A 258 7.05 7.38 8.97
N ALA A 259 6.26 6.95 7.98
CA ALA A 259 4.89 7.44 7.78
C ALA A 259 4.00 7.22 9.01
N ASN A 260 4.16 6.09 9.70
CA ASN A 260 3.42 5.78 10.94
C ASN A 260 3.85 6.64 12.14
N SER A 261 5.09 7.12 12.18
CA SER A 261 5.65 7.82 13.34
C SER A 261 5.80 9.34 13.15
N ASP A 262 5.75 9.83 11.91
CA ASP A 262 6.00 11.23 11.57
C ASP A 262 4.94 11.76 10.58
N ILE A 263 3.84 12.26 11.14
CA ILE A 263 2.74 12.87 10.37
C ILE A 263 3.26 14.03 9.51
N SER A 264 4.20 14.82 10.01
CA SER A 264 4.73 15.97 9.27
C SER A 264 5.52 15.55 8.03
N ALA A 265 6.20 14.39 8.08
CA ALA A 265 6.84 13.81 6.90
C ALA A 265 5.82 13.42 5.83
N VAL A 266 4.69 12.82 6.23
CA VAL A 266 3.58 12.48 5.29
C VAL A 266 3.02 13.75 4.66
N GLN A 267 2.66 14.76 5.46
CA GLN A 267 2.10 16.04 4.98
C GLN A 267 3.05 16.74 3.99
N ALA A 268 4.34 16.84 4.35
CA ALA A 268 5.35 17.47 3.51
C ALA A 268 5.59 16.72 2.20
N ILE A 269 5.59 15.39 2.20
CA ILE A 269 5.82 14.62 0.97
C ILE A 269 4.62 14.71 0.04
N MET A 270 3.38 14.70 0.54
CA MET A 270 2.17 14.84 -0.26
C MET A 270 2.08 16.25 -0.87
N ALA A 271 2.42 17.29 -0.13
CA ALA A 271 2.48 18.65 -0.67
C ALA A 271 3.43 18.76 -1.87
N ARG A 272 4.62 18.18 -1.78
CA ARG A 272 5.62 18.20 -2.85
C ARG A 272 5.22 17.39 -4.08
N ASN A 273 4.72 16.17 -3.86
CA ASN A 273 4.44 15.25 -4.96
C ASN A 273 3.15 15.59 -5.71
N ASP A 274 2.13 16.05 -5.00
CA ASP A 274 0.82 16.35 -5.60
C ASP A 274 0.68 17.81 -5.97
N GLY A 275 1.67 18.66 -5.64
CA GLY A 275 1.64 20.11 -5.91
C GLY A 275 0.51 20.84 -5.18
N LEU A 276 0.05 20.29 -4.04
CA LEU A 276 -1.03 20.86 -3.26
C LEU A 276 -0.52 21.85 -2.22
N PRO A 277 -1.31 22.89 -1.89
CA PRO A 277 -0.97 23.81 -0.84
C PRO A 277 -0.73 23.11 0.51
N PRO A 278 0.24 23.58 1.33
CA PRO A 278 0.49 23.00 2.66
C PRO A 278 -0.74 23.01 3.59
N GLU A 279 -1.66 23.96 3.40
CA GLU A 279 -2.92 24.04 4.16
C GLU A 279 -3.82 22.83 3.88
N VAL A 280 -3.84 22.34 2.64
CA VAL A 280 -4.58 21.13 2.24
C VAL A 280 -3.94 19.90 2.91
N THR A 281 -2.65 19.71 2.69
CA THR A 281 -1.97 18.51 3.22
C THR A 281 -1.79 18.54 4.74
N GLY A 282 -1.78 19.75 5.33
CA GLY A 282 -1.73 19.95 6.78
C GLY A 282 -3.02 19.56 7.52
N SER A 283 -4.16 19.52 6.82
CA SER A 283 -5.48 19.20 7.39
C SER A 283 -6.11 17.92 6.83
N MET A 284 -5.46 17.24 5.88
CA MET A 284 -5.97 15.97 5.33
C MET A 284 -6.02 14.87 6.38
N ALA A 285 -6.98 13.98 6.25
CA ALA A 285 -7.01 12.73 7.02
C ALA A 285 -5.90 11.77 6.57
N LEU A 286 -5.39 11.00 7.50
CA LEU A 286 -4.30 10.04 7.25
C LEU A 286 -4.78 8.60 7.52
N PRO A 287 -4.26 7.61 6.78
CA PRO A 287 -4.44 6.22 7.14
C PRO A 287 -4.01 5.97 8.60
N SER A 288 -4.81 5.21 9.32
CA SER A 288 -4.51 4.83 10.71
C SER A 288 -3.26 3.94 10.81
N SER A 289 -2.88 3.31 9.71
CA SER A 289 -1.70 2.46 9.61
C SER A 289 -1.23 2.31 8.17
N TYR A 290 0.09 2.36 8.02
CA TYR A 290 0.84 1.87 6.86
C TYR A 290 1.48 0.55 7.31
N PRO A 291 0.99 -0.62 6.86
CA PRO A 291 1.43 -1.91 7.37
C PRO A 291 2.94 -2.14 7.16
N VAL A 292 3.61 -2.67 8.19
CA VAL A 292 5.03 -3.01 8.17
C VAL A 292 5.17 -4.50 8.49
N GLY A 293 5.97 -5.22 7.72
CA GLY A 293 6.21 -6.63 7.91
C GLY A 293 5.51 -7.52 6.88
N PRO A 294 5.31 -8.81 7.17
CA PRO A 294 4.75 -9.78 6.24
C PRO A 294 3.34 -9.41 5.78
N VAL A 295 3.05 -9.70 4.51
CA VAL A 295 1.73 -9.47 3.92
C VAL A 295 0.67 -10.31 4.63
N GLU A 296 -0.39 -9.66 5.13
CA GLU A 296 -1.47 -10.27 5.91
C GLU A 296 -2.51 -10.94 5.00
N GLN A 297 -2.38 -12.26 4.80
CA GLN A 297 -3.29 -13.03 3.94
C GLN A 297 -4.76 -12.84 4.32
N VAL A 298 -5.08 -12.81 5.61
CA VAL A 298 -6.46 -12.73 6.12
C VAL A 298 -7.12 -11.41 5.71
N GLY A 299 -6.40 -10.29 5.78
CA GLY A 299 -6.88 -8.99 5.36
C GLY A 299 -7.25 -8.97 3.87
N ILE A 300 -6.32 -9.42 3.01
CA ILE A 300 -6.53 -9.44 1.56
C ILE A 300 -7.62 -10.47 1.17
N GLN A 301 -7.71 -11.58 1.89
CA GLN A 301 -8.80 -12.57 1.72
C GLN A 301 -10.17 -11.94 2.00
N ARG A 302 -10.25 -11.04 2.97
CA ARG A 302 -11.48 -10.29 3.26
C ARG A 302 -11.85 -9.34 2.10
N VAL A 303 -10.85 -8.70 1.44
CA VAL A 303 -11.09 -7.92 0.20
C VAL A 303 -11.76 -8.80 -0.86
N ALA A 304 -11.19 -9.97 -1.16
CA ALA A 304 -11.74 -10.90 -2.13
C ALA A 304 -13.17 -11.36 -1.79
N ALA A 305 -13.45 -11.61 -0.50
CA ALA A 305 -14.79 -11.97 -0.03
C ALA A 305 -15.81 -10.83 -0.23
N VAL A 306 -15.42 -9.59 0.05
CA VAL A 306 -16.25 -8.40 -0.19
C VAL A 306 -16.48 -8.19 -1.68
N MET A 307 -15.45 -8.37 -2.52
CA MET A 307 -15.59 -8.31 -3.98
C MET A 307 -16.59 -9.33 -4.52
N LEU A 308 -16.56 -10.56 -3.99
CA LEU A 308 -17.52 -11.62 -4.35
C LEU A 308 -18.94 -11.24 -3.91
N ARG A 309 -19.09 -10.69 -2.69
CA ARG A 309 -20.39 -10.26 -2.14
C ARG A 309 -21.05 -9.18 -2.99
N PHE A 310 -20.28 -8.22 -3.51
CA PHE A 310 -20.79 -7.11 -4.30
C PHE A 310 -20.64 -7.31 -5.82
N GLY A 311 -20.34 -8.53 -6.27
CA GLY A 311 -20.35 -8.92 -7.68
C GLY A 311 -19.19 -8.39 -8.53
N VAL A 312 -18.12 -7.89 -7.89
CA VAL A 312 -16.88 -7.50 -8.59
C VAL A 312 -16.11 -8.74 -9.02
N LEU A 313 -16.06 -9.79 -8.18
CA LEU A 313 -15.68 -11.14 -8.57
C LEU A 313 -16.91 -11.96 -8.89
N SER A 314 -16.82 -12.83 -9.91
CA SER A 314 -17.93 -13.66 -10.37
C SER A 314 -18.14 -14.89 -9.45
N GLN A 315 -19.30 -15.53 -9.53
CA GLN A 315 -19.56 -16.79 -8.84
C GLN A 315 -18.64 -17.94 -9.32
N ARG A 316 -18.00 -17.80 -10.48
CA ARG A 316 -16.99 -18.76 -10.96
C ARG A 316 -15.74 -18.71 -10.08
N ASP A 317 -15.40 -17.54 -9.55
CA ASP A 317 -14.23 -17.33 -8.69
C ASP A 317 -14.50 -17.73 -7.24
N ALA A 318 -15.76 -18.02 -6.89
CA ALA A 318 -16.19 -18.25 -5.51
C ALA A 318 -15.44 -19.39 -4.80
N ALA A 319 -15.09 -20.46 -5.51
CA ALA A 319 -14.34 -21.57 -4.93
C ALA A 319 -12.91 -21.15 -4.55
N GLU A 320 -12.21 -20.41 -5.41
CA GLU A 320 -10.86 -19.92 -5.16
C GLU A 320 -10.84 -18.86 -4.07
N VAL A 321 -11.86 -17.99 -4.05
CA VAL A 321 -12.03 -16.99 -2.99
C VAL A 321 -12.26 -17.66 -1.64
N ARG A 322 -13.25 -18.57 -1.51
CA ARG A 322 -13.58 -19.24 -0.24
C ARG A 322 -12.44 -20.14 0.24
N GLY A 323 -11.75 -20.81 -0.68
CA GLY A 323 -10.59 -21.65 -0.37
C GLY A 323 -9.29 -20.89 -0.10
N GLY A 324 -9.28 -19.58 -0.32
CA GLY A 324 -8.12 -18.70 -0.12
C GLY A 324 -6.99 -18.91 -1.14
N THR A 325 -7.22 -19.69 -2.20
CA THR A 325 -6.17 -20.00 -3.20
C THR A 325 -5.86 -18.79 -4.07
N LEU A 326 -6.85 -17.96 -4.40
CA LEU A 326 -6.66 -16.73 -5.18
C LEU A 326 -5.61 -15.81 -4.50
N VAL A 327 -5.79 -15.52 -3.22
CA VAL A 327 -4.90 -14.63 -2.45
C VAL A 327 -3.57 -15.33 -2.13
N ARG A 328 -3.62 -16.59 -1.69
CA ARG A 328 -2.40 -17.36 -1.35
C ARG A 328 -1.43 -17.41 -2.53
N SER A 329 -1.94 -17.55 -3.75
CA SER A 329 -1.12 -17.57 -4.95
C SER A 329 -0.38 -16.25 -5.21
N MET A 330 -0.81 -15.13 -4.60
CA MET A 330 -0.14 -13.83 -4.72
C MET A 330 0.87 -13.56 -3.60
N ILE A 331 0.82 -14.32 -2.50
CA ILE A 331 1.68 -14.11 -1.32
C ILE A 331 2.81 -15.13 -1.26
N SER A 332 2.52 -16.40 -1.54
CA SER A 332 3.53 -17.47 -1.44
C SER A 332 4.61 -17.32 -2.53
N PRO A 333 5.89 -17.51 -2.18
CA PRO A 333 6.91 -17.79 -3.19
C PRO A 333 6.49 -19.06 -3.93
N GLY A 334 6.43 -19.00 -5.25
CA GLY A 334 6.11 -20.14 -6.09
C GLY A 334 7.22 -21.18 -6.06
#